data_f59f3dbdecd1be53e24fba1f034e19fd
#
_entry.id   f59f3dbdecd1be53e24fba1f034e19fd
#
_cell.length_a   1.000
_cell.length_b   1.000
_cell.length_c   1.000
_cell.angle_alpha   90.00
_cell.angle_beta   90.00
_cell.angle_gamma   90.00
#
_symmetry.space_group_name_H-M   'P 1'
#
loop_
_entity.id
_entity.type
_entity.pdbx_description
1 polymer ?
#
loop_
_entity_poly.entity_id
_entity_poly.type
_entity_poly.pdbx_seq_one_letter_code
_entity_poly.pdbx_strand_id
1 'polypeptide(L)'
;MELSAKLVRSQLNFFKPFVANCSLEVTRKGQDKLGELMTALHKREVLVKDHPFERFQGAWVMPKDQRRTGVILYLHGGGYTCGSLEYAKGFAATLASECGVKVFCAAYRLAPENRFPAALEDALEAYRYLLKKGYAPGRSCCAVKAPAAD
;
A
#
# COMPACT_ATOMS: atom_id res chain seq x y z
N MET A 1 -15.68 21.72 -8.15
CA MET A 1 -15.29 20.36 -7.76
C MET A 1 -15.62 19.30 -8.83
N GLU A 2 -16.69 19.44 -9.61
CA GLU A 2 -17.03 18.48 -10.69
C GLU A 2 -16.08 18.49 -11.91
N LEU A 3 -15.49 19.64 -12.25
CA LEU A 3 -14.61 19.77 -13.43
C LEU A 3 -13.29 18.99 -13.24
N SER A 4 -12.76 18.96 -12.01
CA SER A 4 -11.53 18.22 -11.71
C SER A 4 -11.75 16.69 -11.74
N ALA A 5 -12.90 16.21 -11.28
CA ALA A 5 -13.25 14.80 -11.32
C ALA A 5 -13.46 14.29 -12.76
N LYS A 6 -14.08 15.09 -13.62
CA LYS A 6 -14.24 14.77 -15.06
C LYS A 6 -12.90 14.75 -15.80
N LEU A 7 -11.99 15.68 -15.47
CA LEU A 7 -10.64 15.71 -16.06
C LEU A 7 -9.82 14.49 -15.66
N VAL A 8 -9.85 14.12 -14.37
CA VAL A 8 -9.17 12.93 -13.85
C VAL A 8 -9.75 11.65 -14.47
N ARG A 9 -11.09 11.54 -14.59
CA ARG A 9 -11.72 10.41 -15.28
C ARG A 9 -11.33 10.32 -16.75
N SER A 10 -11.29 11.45 -17.46
CA SER A 10 -10.86 11.48 -18.87
C SER A 10 -9.42 11.00 -19.04
N GLN A 11 -8.51 11.45 -18.16
CA GLN A 11 -7.12 10.99 -18.16
C GLN A 11 -7.00 9.50 -17.83
N LEU A 12 -7.72 9.01 -16.81
CA LEU A 12 -7.73 7.60 -16.48
C LEU A 12 -8.26 6.72 -17.62
N ASN A 13 -9.34 7.16 -18.29
CA ASN A 13 -9.89 6.44 -19.45
C ASN A 13 -8.95 6.45 -20.66
N PHE A 14 -8.15 7.49 -20.83
CA PHE A 14 -7.14 7.55 -21.90
C PHE A 14 -6.01 6.54 -21.67
N PHE A 15 -5.62 6.32 -20.42
CA PHE A 15 -4.58 5.35 -20.07
C PHE A 15 -5.09 3.91 -19.91
N LYS A 16 -6.40 3.71 -19.79
CA LYS A 16 -7.02 2.38 -19.57
C LYS A 16 -6.62 1.34 -20.62
N PRO A 17 -6.68 1.60 -21.95
CA PRO A 17 -6.30 0.62 -22.96
C PRO A 17 -4.79 0.35 -22.98
N PHE A 18 -3.97 1.31 -22.56
CA PHE A 18 -2.52 1.12 -22.48
C PHE A 18 -2.12 0.22 -21.31
N VAL A 19 -2.78 0.37 -20.17
CA VAL A 19 -2.54 -0.47 -18.98
C VAL A 19 -3.14 -1.87 -19.16
N ALA A 20 -4.28 -2.00 -19.83
CA ALA A 20 -4.95 -3.29 -20.06
C ALA A 20 -4.15 -4.23 -20.97
N ASN A 21 -3.30 -3.70 -21.85
CA ASN A 21 -2.47 -4.49 -22.78
C ASN A 21 -1.04 -4.72 -22.27
N CYS A 22 -0.68 -4.22 -21.08
CA CYS A 22 0.64 -4.46 -20.50
C CYS A 22 0.71 -5.86 -19.88
N SER A 23 1.83 -6.54 -20.05
CA SER A 23 2.10 -7.78 -19.33
C SER A 23 2.12 -7.52 -17.81
N LEU A 24 1.78 -8.54 -17.05
CA LEU A 24 1.79 -8.48 -15.58
C LEU A 24 3.15 -7.99 -15.04
N GLU A 25 4.22 -8.43 -15.64
CA GLU A 25 5.59 -8.05 -15.27
C GLU A 25 5.86 -6.55 -15.49
N VAL A 26 5.43 -5.99 -16.62
CA VAL A 26 5.58 -4.56 -16.91
C VAL A 26 4.76 -3.72 -15.93
N THR A 27 3.55 -4.16 -15.61
CA THR A 27 2.69 -3.49 -14.63
C THR A 27 3.33 -3.48 -13.25
N ARG A 28 3.85 -4.61 -12.78
CA ARG A 28 4.55 -4.73 -11.49
C ARG A 28 5.77 -3.81 -11.43
N LYS A 29 6.64 -3.85 -12.44
CA LYS A 29 7.82 -2.96 -12.52
C LYS A 29 7.45 -1.47 -12.53
N GLY A 30 6.39 -1.11 -13.24
CA GLY A 30 5.89 0.26 -13.26
C GLY A 30 5.40 0.74 -11.88
N GLN A 31 4.71 -0.14 -11.15
CA GLN A 31 4.26 0.14 -9.78
C GLN A 31 5.44 0.29 -8.81
N ASP A 32 6.48 -0.56 -8.94
CA ASP A 32 7.68 -0.47 -8.11
C ASP A 32 8.37 0.88 -8.29
N LYS A 33 8.57 1.31 -9.53
CA LYS A 33 9.16 2.62 -9.85
C LYS A 33 8.34 3.79 -9.30
N LEU A 34 7.02 3.71 -9.40
CA LEU A 34 6.13 4.70 -8.81
C LEU A 34 6.27 4.74 -7.28
N GLY A 35 6.33 3.57 -6.64
CA GLY A 35 6.51 3.46 -5.19
C GLY A 35 7.86 4.04 -4.73
N GLU A 36 8.95 3.72 -5.42
CA GLU A 36 10.28 4.28 -5.17
C GLU A 36 10.25 5.80 -5.25
N LEU A 37 9.65 6.36 -6.31
CA LEU A 37 9.53 7.80 -6.50
C LEU A 37 8.73 8.46 -5.37
N MET A 38 7.57 7.91 -5.02
CA MET A 38 6.73 8.44 -3.95
C MET A 38 7.46 8.39 -2.58
N THR A 39 8.16 7.30 -2.30
CA THR A 39 8.97 7.18 -1.08
C THR A 39 10.09 8.23 -1.05
N ALA A 40 10.76 8.45 -2.20
CA ALA A 40 11.82 9.44 -2.32
C ALA A 40 11.31 10.88 -2.11
N LEU A 41 10.11 11.21 -2.60
CA LEU A 41 9.49 12.53 -2.38
C LEU A 41 9.26 12.82 -0.89
N HIS A 42 8.90 11.80 -0.11
CA HIS A 42 8.64 11.93 1.33
C HIS A 42 9.84 11.60 2.23
N LYS A 43 11.04 11.36 1.66
CA LYS A 43 12.24 10.94 2.41
C LYS A 43 12.61 11.86 3.59
N ARG A 44 12.30 13.14 3.48
CA ARG A 44 12.58 14.13 4.56
C ARG A 44 11.53 14.09 5.67
N GLU A 45 10.35 13.56 5.39
CA GLU A 45 9.17 13.62 6.26
C GLU A 45 8.90 12.32 7.01
N VAL A 46 9.36 11.18 6.47
CA VAL A 46 9.12 9.87 7.05
C VAL A 46 10.41 9.07 7.28
N LEU A 47 10.33 8.12 8.20
CA LEU A 47 11.31 7.05 8.41
C LEU A 47 10.69 5.73 7.99
N VAL A 48 11.40 4.98 7.16
CA VAL A 48 10.96 3.66 6.70
C VAL A 48 11.82 2.58 7.35
N LYS A 49 11.19 1.55 7.89
CA LYS A 49 11.86 0.40 8.50
C LYS A 49 11.20 -0.89 8.04
N ASP A 50 11.91 -1.71 7.31
CA ASP A 50 11.43 -3.01 6.85
C ASP A 50 11.22 -3.96 8.03
N HIS A 51 10.22 -4.83 7.88
CA HIS A 51 9.88 -5.86 8.85
C HIS A 51 9.60 -7.17 8.11
N PRO A 52 10.52 -8.14 8.14
CA PRO A 52 10.31 -9.43 7.50
C PRO A 52 9.35 -10.30 8.34
N PHE A 53 8.44 -10.97 7.66
CA PHE A 53 7.71 -12.13 8.16
C PHE A 53 8.31 -13.40 7.55
N GLU A 54 7.86 -14.56 7.97
CA GLU A 54 8.36 -15.83 7.45
C GLU A 54 8.04 -16.02 5.96
N ARG A 55 6.85 -15.58 5.53
CA ARG A 55 6.33 -15.84 4.17
C ARG A 55 6.14 -14.59 3.31
N PHE A 56 6.19 -13.42 3.89
CA PHE A 56 6.01 -12.14 3.18
C PHE A 56 6.81 -11.03 3.87
N GLN A 57 6.74 -9.84 3.34
CA GLN A 57 7.43 -8.68 3.89
C GLN A 57 6.46 -7.57 4.24
N GLY A 58 6.78 -6.82 5.28
CA GLY A 58 6.09 -5.60 5.63
C GLY A 58 7.07 -4.46 5.89
N ALA A 59 6.55 -3.27 6.09
CA ALA A 59 7.35 -2.13 6.50
C ALA A 59 6.58 -1.18 7.41
N TRP A 60 7.27 -0.63 8.36
CA TRP A 60 6.85 0.53 9.12
C TRP A 60 7.22 1.80 8.38
N VAL A 61 6.26 2.68 8.21
CA VAL A 61 6.47 4.03 7.72
C VAL A 61 6.01 4.98 8.81
N MET A 62 6.95 5.70 9.40
CA MET A 62 6.75 6.52 10.57
C MET A 62 6.95 7.99 10.22
N PRO A 63 5.96 8.86 10.41
CA PRO A 63 6.16 10.28 10.22
C PRO A 63 7.17 10.82 11.26
N LYS A 64 8.08 11.71 10.84
CA LYS A 64 8.97 12.39 11.77
C LYS A 64 8.22 13.38 12.66
N ASP A 65 7.18 14.00 12.10
CA ASP A 65 6.20 14.81 12.83
C ASP A 65 4.95 13.98 13.13
N GLN A 66 5.04 13.16 14.19
CA GLN A 66 3.90 12.32 14.60
C GLN A 66 2.88 13.17 15.36
N ARG A 67 1.74 13.44 14.73
CA ARG A 67 0.65 14.26 15.28
C ARG A 67 -0.47 13.43 15.92
N ARG A 68 -0.54 12.13 15.62
CA ARG A 68 -1.61 11.24 16.10
C ARG A 68 -1.04 9.93 16.63
N THR A 69 -1.70 9.39 17.64
CA THR A 69 -1.42 8.04 18.17
C THR A 69 -2.18 6.99 17.35
N GLY A 70 -1.68 5.75 17.36
CA GLY A 70 -2.28 4.64 16.63
C GLY A 70 -1.44 4.22 15.42
N VAL A 71 -2.04 3.38 14.59
CA VAL A 71 -1.41 2.84 13.38
C VAL A 71 -2.47 2.65 12.28
N ILE A 72 -2.09 2.92 11.05
CA ILE A 72 -2.84 2.51 9.86
C ILE A 72 -2.24 1.21 9.36
N LEU A 73 -3.02 0.12 9.29
CA LEU A 73 -2.63 -1.07 8.52
C LEU A 73 -3.01 -0.82 7.07
N TYR A 74 -2.02 -0.71 6.21
CA TYR A 74 -2.23 -0.51 4.78
C TYR A 74 -1.99 -1.80 4.00
N LEU A 75 -3.03 -2.27 3.33
CA LEU A 75 -3.01 -3.38 2.40
C LEU A 75 -3.19 -2.81 0.99
N HIS A 76 -2.16 -2.95 0.17
CA HIS A 76 -2.15 -2.33 -1.16
C HIS A 76 -3.18 -2.94 -2.11
N GLY A 77 -3.61 -2.18 -3.13
CA GLY A 77 -4.44 -2.69 -4.21
C GLY A 77 -3.61 -3.36 -5.31
N GLY A 78 -4.27 -3.86 -6.33
CA GLY A 78 -3.65 -4.50 -7.51
C GLY A 78 -4.29 -5.83 -7.89
N GLY A 79 -5.56 -6.06 -7.49
CA GLY A 79 -6.32 -7.26 -7.85
C GLY A 79 -5.68 -8.57 -7.39
N TYR A 80 -4.92 -8.55 -6.30
CA TYR A 80 -4.13 -9.67 -5.78
C TYR A 80 -3.05 -10.21 -6.73
N THR A 81 -2.85 -9.57 -7.88
CA THR A 81 -1.86 -9.97 -8.89
C THR A 81 -0.70 -8.99 -9.00
N CYS A 82 -0.91 -7.75 -8.57
CA CYS A 82 0.06 -6.67 -8.63
C CYS A 82 0.24 -6.02 -7.25
N GLY A 83 1.37 -5.33 -7.09
CA GLY A 83 1.77 -4.68 -5.86
C GLY A 83 3.02 -5.33 -5.27
N SER A 84 3.82 -4.52 -4.63
CA SER A 84 5.06 -4.93 -3.97
C SER A 84 5.25 -4.16 -2.68
N LEU A 85 6.31 -4.47 -1.95
CA LEU A 85 6.68 -3.70 -0.78
C LEU A 85 7.03 -2.25 -1.15
N GLU A 86 7.75 -2.04 -2.25
CA GLU A 86 8.14 -0.69 -2.70
C GLU A 86 6.92 0.14 -3.10
N TYR A 87 5.98 -0.46 -3.83
CA TYR A 87 4.71 0.19 -4.16
C TYR A 87 3.91 0.55 -2.89
N ALA A 88 3.82 -0.38 -1.94
CA ALA A 88 3.13 -0.17 -0.68
C ALA A 88 3.78 0.92 0.17
N LYS A 89 5.12 0.97 0.26
CA LYS A 89 5.87 2.01 0.97
C LYS A 89 5.60 3.41 0.40
N GLY A 90 5.53 3.54 -0.92
CA GLY A 90 5.27 4.83 -1.57
C GLY A 90 3.96 5.47 -1.13
N PHE A 91 2.87 4.71 -1.16
CA PHE A 91 1.58 5.22 -0.69
C PHE A 91 1.52 5.36 0.83
N ALA A 92 2.15 4.43 1.58
CA ALA A 92 2.25 4.51 3.02
C ALA A 92 3.03 5.76 3.48
N ALA A 93 4.03 6.20 2.71
CA ALA A 93 4.78 7.43 2.99
C ALA A 93 3.88 8.67 2.89
N THR A 94 3.06 8.75 1.85
CA THR A 94 2.07 9.82 1.72
C THR A 94 1.06 9.79 2.87
N LEU A 95 0.50 8.62 3.20
CA LEU A 95 -0.43 8.49 4.32
C LEU A 95 0.20 8.90 5.66
N ALA A 96 1.44 8.47 5.92
CA ALA A 96 2.13 8.79 7.16
C ALA A 96 2.41 10.30 7.29
N SER A 97 2.88 10.92 6.22
CA SER A 97 3.17 12.36 6.18
C SER A 97 1.90 13.19 6.37
N GLU A 98 0.87 12.93 5.56
CA GLU A 98 -0.37 13.71 5.56
C GLU A 98 -1.18 13.51 6.85
N CYS A 99 -1.34 12.26 7.30
CA CYS A 99 -2.13 11.96 8.48
C CYS A 99 -1.38 12.17 9.81
N GLY A 100 -0.05 12.25 9.78
CA GLY A 100 0.79 12.36 10.98
C GLY A 100 0.65 11.14 11.91
N VAL A 101 0.45 9.94 11.35
CA VAL A 101 0.26 8.68 12.07
C VAL A 101 1.15 7.60 11.47
N LYS A 102 1.59 6.66 12.30
CA LYS A 102 2.36 5.49 11.82
C LYS A 102 1.54 4.65 10.85
N VAL A 103 2.17 4.19 9.80
CA VAL A 103 1.57 3.25 8.84
C VAL A 103 2.38 1.96 8.86
N PHE A 104 1.70 0.83 8.94
CA PHE A 104 2.29 -0.46 8.68
C PHE A 104 1.74 -0.98 7.36
N CYS A 105 2.59 -1.19 6.36
CA CYS A 105 2.19 -1.76 5.09
C CYS A 105 2.69 -3.21 4.97
N ALA A 106 1.85 -4.08 4.40
CA ALA A 106 2.15 -5.48 4.17
C ALA A 106 2.14 -5.78 2.67
N ALA A 107 3.25 -6.32 2.18
CA ALA A 107 3.37 -6.85 0.82
C ALA A 107 2.99 -8.34 0.85
N TYR A 108 1.69 -8.60 0.92
CA TYR A 108 1.15 -9.94 0.95
C TYR A 108 1.44 -10.70 -0.34
N ARG A 109 1.48 -12.03 -0.29
CA ARG A 109 1.75 -12.92 -1.42
C ARG A 109 0.70 -12.77 -2.52
N LEU A 110 1.16 -12.72 -3.77
CA LEU A 110 0.34 -12.42 -4.94
C LEU A 110 0.07 -13.67 -5.79
N ALA A 111 -1.05 -13.65 -6.49
CA ALA A 111 -1.35 -14.56 -7.58
C ALA A 111 -0.59 -14.11 -8.87
N PRO A 112 -0.33 -15.04 -9.80
CA PRO A 112 -0.68 -16.46 -9.78
C PRO A 112 0.25 -17.33 -8.94
N GLU A 113 1.39 -16.79 -8.48
CA GLU A 113 2.42 -17.52 -7.74
C GLU A 113 1.88 -18.12 -6.43
N ASN A 114 1.01 -17.36 -5.75
CA ASN A 114 0.37 -17.78 -4.51
C ASN A 114 -1.15 -17.56 -4.62
N ARG A 115 -1.89 -18.66 -4.75
CA ARG A 115 -3.35 -18.62 -4.89
C ARG A 115 -4.03 -18.32 -3.55
N PHE A 116 -5.32 -17.97 -3.62
CA PHE A 116 -6.18 -17.90 -2.44
C PHE A 116 -6.01 -19.17 -1.58
N PRO A 117 -5.90 -19.06 -0.25
CA PRO A 117 -6.10 -17.86 0.58
C PRO A 117 -4.80 -17.12 0.99
N ALA A 118 -3.67 -17.31 0.31
CA ALA A 118 -2.35 -16.82 0.75
C ALA A 118 -2.33 -15.32 1.12
N ALA A 119 -2.87 -14.46 0.28
CA ALA A 119 -2.94 -13.01 0.55
C ALA A 119 -3.77 -12.68 1.80
N LEU A 120 -4.87 -13.42 2.02
CA LEU A 120 -5.71 -13.24 3.22
C LEU A 120 -4.99 -13.68 4.49
N GLU A 121 -4.27 -14.82 4.43
CA GLU A 121 -3.48 -15.30 5.57
C GLU A 121 -2.41 -14.28 5.97
N ASP A 122 -1.69 -13.73 5.00
CA ASP A 122 -0.66 -12.72 5.22
C ASP A 122 -1.24 -11.42 5.80
N ALA A 123 -2.38 -10.98 5.28
CA ALA A 123 -3.09 -9.80 5.80
C ALA A 123 -3.53 -10.00 7.26
N LEU A 124 -4.05 -11.18 7.58
CA LEU A 124 -4.42 -11.54 8.96
C LEU A 124 -3.20 -11.66 9.87
N GLU A 125 -2.09 -12.17 9.37
CA GLU A 125 -0.84 -12.24 10.13
C GLU A 125 -0.31 -10.84 10.45
N ALA A 126 -0.30 -9.92 9.47
CA ALA A 126 0.05 -8.52 9.67
C ALA A 126 -0.86 -7.84 10.70
N TYR A 127 -2.16 -8.07 10.65
CA TYR A 127 -3.11 -7.56 11.64
C TYR A 127 -2.83 -8.10 13.04
N ARG A 128 -2.65 -9.42 13.18
CA ARG A 128 -2.31 -10.06 14.47
C ARG A 128 -0.99 -9.56 15.03
N TYR A 129 -0.01 -9.28 14.17
CA TYR A 129 1.25 -8.66 14.58
C TYR A 129 1.01 -7.29 15.22
N LEU A 130 0.17 -6.44 14.65
CA LEU A 130 -0.16 -5.14 15.22
C LEU A 130 -0.88 -5.27 16.57
N LEU A 131 -1.80 -6.22 16.70
CA LEU A 131 -2.45 -6.51 17.99
C LEU A 131 -1.43 -6.92 19.07
N LYS A 132 -0.49 -7.81 18.73
CA LYS A 132 0.61 -8.23 19.64
C LYS A 132 1.53 -7.06 20.02
N LYS A 133 1.65 -6.03 19.18
CA LYS A 133 2.37 -4.78 19.48
C LYS A 133 1.58 -3.80 20.35
N GLY A 134 0.36 -4.14 20.76
CA GLY A 134 -0.48 -3.32 21.62
C GLY A 134 -1.38 -2.32 20.90
N TYR A 135 -1.50 -2.40 19.58
CA TYR A 135 -2.46 -1.59 18.82
C TYR A 135 -3.84 -2.22 18.90
N ALA A 136 -4.73 -1.66 19.72
CA ALA A 136 -6.07 -2.18 19.90
C ALA A 136 -7.02 -1.77 18.76
N PRO A 137 -8.06 -2.57 18.48
CA PRO A 137 -9.18 -2.15 17.61
C PRO A 137 -9.79 -0.84 18.16
N GLY A 138 -10.10 0.11 17.27
CA GLY A 138 -10.60 1.44 17.65
C GLY A 138 -9.52 2.52 17.80
N ARG A 139 -8.25 2.16 17.94
CA ARG A 139 -7.09 3.05 17.80
C ARG A 139 -6.25 2.72 16.56
N SER A 140 -6.69 1.76 15.78
CA SER A 140 -6.06 1.33 14.52
C SER A 140 -7.08 1.48 13.40
N CYS A 141 -6.65 2.03 12.28
CA CYS A 141 -7.46 2.10 11.07
C CYS A 141 -6.90 1.11 10.05
N CYS A 142 -7.77 0.29 9.44
CA CYS A 142 -7.39 -0.54 8.30
C CYS A 142 -7.71 0.22 7.02
N ALA A 143 -6.71 0.59 6.25
CA ALA A 143 -6.88 1.13 4.92
C ALA A 143 -6.62 0.02 3.89
N VAL A 144 -7.66 -0.39 3.20
CA VAL A 144 -7.58 -1.34 2.08
C VAL A 144 -7.91 -0.57 0.83
N LYS A 145 -6.99 -0.54 -0.13
CA LYS A 145 -7.32 -0.06 -1.46
C LYS A 145 -8.05 -1.19 -2.21
N ALA A 146 -9.37 -1.09 -2.29
CA ALA A 146 -10.14 -2.03 -3.10
C ALA A 146 -9.65 -2.01 -4.56
N PRO A 147 -9.63 -3.17 -5.25
CA PRO A 147 -9.48 -3.18 -6.69
C PRO A 147 -10.62 -2.34 -7.29
N ALA A 148 -10.34 -1.57 -8.31
CA ALA A 148 -11.40 -0.94 -9.08
C ALA A 148 -12.29 -2.08 -9.61
N ALA A 149 -13.54 -2.13 -9.16
CA ALA A 149 -14.53 -2.97 -9.78
C ALA A 149 -14.79 -2.40 -11.17
N ASP A 150 -14.65 -3.21 -12.20
CA ASP A 150 -15.07 -2.91 -13.57
C ASP A 150 -16.58 -2.86 -13.66
#